data_c42fa5c80f0182c6b42350602bb7f8a2
#
_entry.id   c42fa5c80f0182c6b42350602bb7f8a2
#
_cell.length_a   1.000
_cell.length_b   1.000
_cell.length_c   1.000
_cell.angle_alpha   90.00
_cell.angle_beta   90.00
_cell.angle_gamma   90.00
#
_symmetry.space_group_name_H-M   'P 1'
#
loop_
_entity.id
_entity.type
_entity.pdbx_description
1 polymer ?
#
loop_
_entity_poly.entity_id
_entity_poly.type
_entity_poly.pdbx_seq_one_letter_code
_entity_poly.pdbx_strand_id
1 'polypeptide(L)'
;LRVNNPRRYRGINIFQSSYGQNAAEAFTVVFTDTESGMRFEKQGAMGETVDLPAGKGELTVEDFSGNFAFRGHNVGPAFLASLKPASGEQRPVLLPVNYPKFDRMRGGEYAISIEDVAYTYYTGLQVTRDPGVPLVYISFALMILACYVTFFMFQQKIGIEVQDSDTGV
;
A
#
# COMPACT_ATOMS: atom_id res chain seq x y z
N LEU A 1 -14.03 7.17 -8.69
CA LEU A 1 -13.37 5.87 -8.90
C LEU A 1 -13.84 4.92 -7.82
N ARG A 2 -14.19 3.70 -8.17
CA ARG A 2 -14.46 2.61 -7.22
C ARG A 2 -13.41 1.52 -7.43
N VAL A 3 -13.06 0.82 -6.36
CA VAL A 3 -12.22 -0.37 -6.44
C VAL A 3 -12.83 -1.35 -7.45
N ASN A 4 -12.02 -1.92 -8.32
CA ASN A 4 -12.44 -2.83 -9.41
C ASN A 4 -13.35 -2.22 -10.50
N ASN A 5 -13.46 -0.90 -10.60
CA ASN A 5 -14.18 -0.24 -11.69
C ASN A 5 -13.27 0.75 -12.42
N PRO A 6 -12.44 0.26 -13.37
CA PRO A 6 -11.50 1.11 -14.08
C PRO A 6 -12.24 2.14 -14.94
N ARG A 7 -11.66 3.32 -15.02
CA ARG A 7 -12.10 4.34 -15.97
C ARG A 7 -11.15 4.38 -17.15
N ARG A 8 -11.73 4.38 -18.35
CA ARG A 8 -10.97 4.47 -19.58
C ARG A 8 -11.13 5.86 -20.19
N TYR A 9 -10.01 6.50 -20.48
CA TYR A 9 -9.97 7.80 -21.14
C TYR A 9 -8.86 7.82 -22.19
N ARG A 10 -9.22 8.10 -23.44
CA ARG A 10 -8.29 8.17 -24.59
C ARG A 10 -7.33 6.98 -24.70
N GLY A 11 -7.83 5.76 -24.46
CA GLY A 11 -7.02 4.53 -24.52
C GLY A 11 -6.14 4.27 -23.30
N ILE A 12 -6.26 5.08 -22.26
CA ILE A 12 -5.59 4.92 -20.97
C ILE A 12 -6.60 4.34 -19.99
N ASN A 13 -6.20 3.28 -19.27
CA ASN A 13 -6.98 2.71 -18.19
C ASN A 13 -6.45 3.25 -16.85
N ILE A 14 -7.35 3.73 -16.01
CA ILE A 14 -7.03 4.25 -14.69
C ILE A 14 -7.69 3.35 -13.65
N PHE A 15 -6.89 2.74 -12.80
CA PHE A 15 -7.32 1.85 -11.72
C PHE A 15 -6.98 2.49 -10.38
N GLN A 16 -7.79 2.26 -9.38
CA GLN A 16 -7.43 2.53 -8.00
C GLN A 16 -6.60 1.36 -7.50
N SER A 17 -5.30 1.57 -7.25
CA SER A 17 -4.36 0.53 -6.83
C SER A 17 -4.24 0.42 -5.31
N SER A 18 -4.33 1.54 -4.62
CA SER A 18 -4.21 1.59 -3.18
C SER A 18 -4.96 2.78 -2.59
N TYR A 19 -5.22 2.72 -1.32
CA TYR A 19 -5.68 3.85 -0.52
C TYR A 19 -5.10 3.70 0.89
N GLY A 20 -4.93 4.80 1.57
CA GLY A 20 -4.39 4.77 2.92
C GLY A 20 -4.64 6.08 3.65
N GLN A 21 -4.25 6.06 4.90
CA GLN A 21 -4.28 7.22 5.79
C GLN A 21 -2.84 7.60 6.09
N ASN A 22 -2.54 8.87 5.98
CA ASN A 22 -1.33 9.47 6.56
C ASN A 22 -1.74 10.28 7.79
N ALA A 23 -0.89 10.33 8.81
CA ALA A 23 -1.07 11.28 9.88
C ALA A 23 -1.06 12.69 9.27
N ALA A 24 -1.95 13.51 9.77
CA ALA A 24 -1.93 14.90 9.40
C ALA A 24 -0.69 15.59 9.95
N GLU A 25 -0.51 16.78 9.47
CA GLU A 25 0.58 17.66 9.86
C GLU A 25 0.55 18.05 11.34
N ALA A 26 -0.60 17.88 12.03
CA ALA A 26 -0.76 18.23 13.44
C ALA A 26 -1.58 17.19 14.21
N PHE A 27 -1.19 16.95 15.45
CA PHE A 27 -1.85 16.09 16.44
C PHE A 27 -1.61 16.64 17.84
N THR A 28 -2.41 16.19 18.81
CA THR A 28 -2.24 16.55 20.23
C THR A 28 -1.48 15.46 20.96
N VAL A 29 -0.35 15.80 21.54
CA VAL A 29 0.41 14.95 22.46
C VAL A 29 -0.10 15.20 23.88
N VAL A 30 -0.54 14.14 24.55
CA VAL A 30 -1.04 14.19 25.92
C VAL A 30 -0.06 13.49 26.84
N PHE A 31 0.46 14.21 27.80
CA PHE A 31 1.27 13.69 28.90
C PHE A 31 0.40 13.55 30.15
N THR A 32 0.26 12.34 30.64
CA THR A 32 -0.50 12.08 31.88
C THR A 32 0.49 11.71 32.97
N ASP A 33 0.56 12.49 33.99
CA ASP A 33 1.33 12.18 35.21
C ASP A 33 0.81 10.90 35.87
N THR A 34 1.68 9.93 36.10
CA THR A 34 1.29 8.61 36.61
C THR A 34 0.90 8.61 38.07
N GLU A 35 1.36 9.57 38.89
CA GLU A 35 1.05 9.69 40.31
C GLU A 35 -0.19 10.55 40.56
N SER A 36 -0.23 11.75 39.97
CA SER A 36 -1.33 12.70 40.20
C SER A 36 -2.50 12.53 39.23
N GLY A 37 -2.28 11.90 38.07
CA GLY A 37 -3.27 11.80 36.99
C GLY A 37 -3.49 13.10 36.24
N MET A 38 -2.69 14.14 36.49
CA MET A 38 -2.79 15.42 35.77
C MET A 38 -2.43 15.23 34.29
N ARG A 39 -3.21 15.87 33.43
CA ARG A 39 -3.02 15.83 31.97
C ARG A 39 -2.45 17.17 31.48
N PHE A 40 -1.46 17.07 30.62
CA PHE A 40 -0.84 18.20 29.93
C PHE A 40 -0.93 17.96 28.43
N GLU A 41 -1.55 18.85 27.71
CA GLU A 41 -1.76 18.76 26.26
C GLU A 41 -0.83 19.73 25.54
N LYS A 42 -0.16 19.24 24.52
CA LYS A 42 0.70 20.03 23.65
C LYS A 42 0.44 19.67 22.19
N GLN A 43 0.42 20.68 21.34
CA GLN A 43 0.40 20.48 19.90
C GLN A 43 1.75 19.94 19.42
N GLY A 44 1.72 18.98 18.52
CA GLY A 44 2.91 18.41 17.92
C GLY A 44 2.71 18.19 16.42
N ALA A 45 3.79 18.16 15.68
CA ALA A 45 3.83 17.82 14.27
C ALA A 45 4.85 16.71 14.00
N MET A 46 4.77 16.08 12.82
CA MET A 46 5.72 15.05 12.43
C MET A 46 7.14 15.65 12.33
N GLY A 47 8.11 14.99 12.95
CA GLY A 47 9.50 15.44 13.00
C GLY A 47 9.78 16.56 14.02
N GLU A 48 8.76 17.07 14.69
CA GLU A 48 8.91 18.11 15.70
C GLU A 48 9.21 17.51 17.08
N THR A 49 10.01 18.22 17.86
CA THR A 49 10.33 17.86 19.24
C THR A 49 9.40 18.62 20.20
N VAL A 50 8.72 17.88 21.03
CA VAL A 50 7.80 18.40 22.05
C VAL A 50 8.41 18.19 23.44
N ASP A 51 8.60 19.29 24.19
CA ASP A 51 9.13 19.20 25.55
C ASP A 51 8.15 18.56 26.51
N LEU A 52 8.62 17.66 27.36
CA LEU A 52 7.86 17.11 28.47
C LEU A 52 7.56 18.21 29.52
N PRO A 53 6.45 18.07 30.26
CA PRO A 53 6.15 18.96 31.36
C PRO A 53 7.31 19.01 32.40
N ALA A 54 7.46 20.15 33.07
CA ALA A 54 8.48 20.40 34.07
C ALA A 54 9.95 20.17 33.62
N GLY A 55 10.24 20.24 32.32
CA GLY A 55 11.58 20.05 31.78
C GLY A 55 12.13 18.63 31.96
N LYS A 56 11.27 17.63 32.08
CA LYS A 56 11.62 16.22 32.32
C LYS A 56 12.15 15.48 31.09
N GLY A 57 12.22 16.13 29.93
CA GLY A 57 12.79 15.57 28.73
C GLY A 57 12.12 16.10 27.45
N GLU A 58 12.40 15.42 26.35
CA GLU A 58 11.95 15.77 25.00
C GLU A 58 11.34 14.53 24.33
N LEU A 59 10.26 14.71 23.59
CA LEU A 59 9.63 13.71 22.76
C LEU A 59 9.68 14.16 21.29
N THR A 60 10.30 13.35 20.44
CA THR A 60 10.30 13.58 18.99
C THR A 60 9.44 12.52 18.32
N VAL A 61 8.42 12.91 17.58
CA VAL A 61 7.58 11.98 16.80
C VAL A 61 8.20 11.81 15.42
N GLU A 62 8.71 10.60 15.14
CA GLU A 62 9.54 10.34 13.96
C GLU A 62 8.74 9.80 12.77
N ASP A 63 7.78 8.90 13.03
CA ASP A 63 7.06 8.22 11.95
C ASP A 63 5.62 7.86 12.35
N PHE A 64 4.78 7.62 11.35
CA PHE A 64 3.41 7.18 11.51
C PHE A 64 3.12 5.97 10.62
N SER A 65 2.53 4.95 11.21
CA SER A 65 2.02 3.80 10.49
C SER A 65 0.51 3.69 10.67
N GLY A 66 -0.24 3.71 9.56
CA GLY A 66 -1.71 3.55 9.59
C GLY A 66 -2.16 2.15 10.00
N ASN A 67 -1.26 1.16 9.97
CA ASN A 67 -1.56 -0.24 10.28
C ASN A 67 -0.34 -0.93 10.88
N PHE A 68 -0.08 -0.66 12.15
CA PHE A 68 1.08 -1.19 12.86
C PHE A 68 0.77 -2.53 13.51
N ALA A 69 1.69 -3.49 13.36
CA ALA A 69 1.61 -4.80 14.01
C ALA A 69 2.62 -4.89 15.17
N PHE A 70 2.10 -5.10 16.38
CA PHE A 70 2.92 -5.31 17.56
C PHE A 70 2.81 -6.77 18.03
N ARG A 71 3.92 -7.49 18.10
CA ARG A 71 3.98 -8.93 18.49
C ARG A 71 2.99 -9.81 17.72
N GLY A 72 2.80 -9.55 16.43
CA GLY A 72 1.88 -10.31 15.58
C GLY A 72 0.39 -9.89 15.66
N HIS A 73 0.05 -8.93 16.53
CA HIS A 73 -1.30 -8.37 16.62
C HIS A 73 -1.34 -6.99 15.97
N ASN A 74 -2.35 -6.76 15.14
CA ASN A 74 -2.58 -5.46 14.55
C ASN A 74 -3.14 -4.51 15.60
N VAL A 75 -2.40 -3.44 15.92
CA VAL A 75 -2.83 -2.41 16.88
C VAL A 75 -3.44 -1.19 16.20
N GLY A 76 -3.51 -1.21 14.85
CA GLY A 76 -4.05 -0.10 14.07
C GLY A 76 -3.06 1.05 13.88
N PRO A 77 -3.55 2.30 13.75
CA PRO A 77 -2.69 3.45 13.58
C PRO A 77 -1.83 3.69 14.83
N ALA A 78 -0.53 3.89 14.60
CA ALA A 78 0.43 4.10 15.67
C ALA A 78 1.54 5.08 15.23
N PHE A 79 2.00 5.89 16.17
CA PHE A 79 3.15 6.75 16.01
C PHE A 79 4.40 6.09 16.60
N LEU A 80 5.50 6.22 15.91
CA LEU A 80 6.84 5.90 16.40
C LEU A 80 7.48 7.19 16.84
N ALA A 81 7.85 7.24 18.11
CA ALA A 81 8.44 8.41 18.72
C ALA A 81 9.71 8.04 19.45
N SER A 82 10.55 9.02 19.70
CA SER A 82 11.78 8.92 20.42
C SER A 82 11.69 9.81 21.66
N LEU A 83 11.77 9.20 22.83
CA LEU A 83 11.75 9.88 24.12
C LEU A 83 13.16 10.02 24.65
N LYS A 84 13.57 11.25 24.90
CA LYS A 84 14.84 11.59 25.57
C LYS A 84 14.55 12.20 26.95
N PRO A 85 14.63 11.42 28.03
CA PRO A 85 14.47 11.94 29.37
C PRO A 85 15.59 12.96 29.73
N ALA A 86 15.32 13.89 30.64
CA ALA A 86 16.32 14.87 31.09
C ALA A 86 17.59 14.20 31.67
N SER A 87 17.43 13.01 32.25
CA SER A 87 18.54 12.20 32.81
C SER A 87 18.43 10.79 32.19
N GLY A 88 19.03 10.57 31.03
CA GLY A 88 19.02 9.23 30.42
C GLY A 88 19.20 9.20 28.91
N GLU A 89 19.29 8.00 28.41
CA GLU A 89 19.43 7.74 26.98
C GLU A 89 18.09 7.86 26.24
N GLN A 90 18.16 8.22 24.98
CA GLN A 90 17.05 8.25 24.06
C GLN A 90 16.48 6.83 23.87
N ARG A 91 15.17 6.70 23.95
CA ARG A 91 14.47 5.41 23.84
C ARG A 91 13.33 5.49 22.85
N PRO A 92 13.15 4.48 22.00
CA PRO A 92 11.98 4.42 21.12
C PRO A 92 10.70 4.16 21.94
N VAL A 93 9.64 4.86 21.60
CA VAL A 93 8.31 4.73 22.20
C VAL A 93 7.28 4.51 21.11
N LEU A 94 6.42 3.52 21.30
CA LEU A 94 5.30 3.25 20.43
C LEU A 94 4.02 3.83 21.03
N LEU A 95 3.32 4.66 20.29
CA LEU A 95 2.12 5.38 20.71
C LEU A 95 0.94 4.99 19.81
N PRO A 96 0.24 3.86 20.09
CA PRO A 96 -0.93 3.45 19.34
C PRO A 96 -2.11 4.40 19.63
N VAL A 97 -2.73 4.92 18.58
CA VAL A 97 -3.86 5.86 18.71
C VAL A 97 -5.08 5.21 19.37
N ASN A 98 -5.33 3.94 19.04
CA ASN A 98 -6.48 3.21 19.60
C ASN A 98 -6.29 2.75 21.06
N TYR A 99 -5.07 2.87 21.59
CA TYR A 99 -4.72 2.41 22.94
C TYR A 99 -3.98 3.50 23.72
N PRO A 100 -4.66 4.58 24.16
CA PRO A 100 -4.00 5.72 24.79
C PRO A 100 -3.31 5.38 26.13
N LYS A 101 -3.67 4.25 26.75
CA LYS A 101 -3.04 3.77 27.97
C LYS A 101 -1.83 2.84 27.73
N PHE A 102 -1.46 2.61 26.48
CA PHE A 102 -0.41 1.64 26.12
C PHE A 102 0.95 2.01 26.76
N ASP A 103 1.31 3.28 26.73
CA ASP A 103 2.59 3.76 27.26
C ASP A 103 2.72 3.68 28.79
N ARG A 104 1.62 3.47 29.52
CA ARG A 104 1.69 3.21 30.98
C ARG A 104 2.50 1.97 31.32
N MET A 105 2.57 0.99 30.41
CA MET A 105 3.37 -0.22 30.61
C MET A 105 4.88 0.06 30.64
N ARG A 106 5.32 1.18 30.14
CA ARG A 106 6.73 1.61 30.17
C ARG A 106 7.19 1.96 31.60
N GLY A 107 6.27 2.35 32.49
CA GLY A 107 6.59 2.67 33.88
C GLY A 107 7.33 4.00 34.05
N GLY A 108 7.12 4.97 33.15
CA GLY A 108 7.68 6.31 33.27
C GLY A 108 6.85 7.22 34.18
N GLU A 109 7.41 8.37 34.57
CA GLU A 109 6.74 9.43 35.36
C GLU A 109 5.54 10.00 34.62
N TYR A 110 5.62 10.11 33.29
CA TYR A 110 4.52 10.49 32.40
C TYR A 110 4.17 9.33 31.47
N ALA A 111 2.89 9.01 31.38
CA ALA A 111 2.34 8.20 30.31
C ALA A 111 1.99 9.11 29.11
N ILE A 112 2.44 8.74 27.94
CA ILE A 112 2.32 9.55 26.73
C ILE A 112 1.23 8.92 25.84
N SER A 113 0.33 9.73 25.32
CA SER A 113 -0.65 9.33 24.32
C SER A 113 -0.78 10.41 23.25
N ILE A 114 -1.30 10.02 22.08
CA ILE A 114 -1.61 10.96 20.98
C ILE A 114 -3.11 10.94 20.77
N GLU A 115 -3.70 12.13 20.76
CA GLU A 115 -5.12 12.37 20.57
C GLU A 115 -5.33 13.39 19.44
N ASP A 116 -6.58 13.58 18.99
CA ASP A 116 -6.99 14.57 17.99
C ASP A 116 -6.17 14.52 16.69
N VAL A 117 -5.89 13.31 16.21
CA VAL A 117 -5.14 13.12 14.97
C VAL A 117 -6.01 13.48 13.78
N ALA A 118 -5.68 14.55 13.07
CA ALA A 118 -6.27 14.83 11.78
C ALA A 118 -5.62 13.93 10.72
N TYR A 119 -6.40 13.09 10.05
CA TYR A 119 -5.89 12.19 9.02
C TYR A 119 -6.05 12.80 7.64
N THR A 120 -5.00 12.73 6.83
CA THR A 120 -5.08 12.92 5.39
C THR A 120 -5.19 11.57 4.69
N TYR A 121 -6.05 11.50 3.67
CA TYR A 121 -6.25 10.28 2.91
C TYR A 121 -5.59 10.41 1.56
N TYR A 122 -4.90 9.38 1.13
CA TYR A 122 -4.36 9.30 -0.21
C TYR A 122 -4.97 8.14 -0.99
N THR A 123 -5.03 8.32 -2.29
CA THR A 123 -5.47 7.29 -3.23
C THR A 123 -4.39 7.09 -4.27
N GLY A 124 -3.81 5.89 -4.31
CA GLY A 124 -2.88 5.50 -5.36
C GLY A 124 -3.65 5.15 -6.64
N LEU A 125 -3.28 5.77 -7.74
CA LEU A 125 -3.84 5.47 -9.05
C LEU A 125 -2.79 4.77 -9.90
N GLN A 126 -3.17 3.64 -10.48
CA GLN A 126 -2.38 2.97 -11.50
C GLN A 126 -2.91 3.37 -12.86
N VAL A 127 -2.04 3.94 -13.67
CA VAL A 127 -2.34 4.38 -15.02
C VAL A 127 -1.64 3.45 -16.01
N THR A 128 -2.42 2.74 -16.82
CA THR A 128 -1.88 1.81 -17.81
C THR A 128 -2.35 2.15 -19.22
N ARG A 129 -1.41 2.10 -20.16
CA ARG A 129 -1.71 2.18 -21.58
C ARG A 129 -1.03 0.99 -22.24
N ASP A 130 -1.84 0.11 -22.79
CA ASP A 130 -1.35 -1.10 -23.45
C ASP A 130 -1.74 -1.10 -24.92
N PRO A 131 -0.87 -0.61 -25.81
CA PRO A 131 -1.11 -0.59 -27.25
C PRO A 131 -1.00 -1.98 -27.89
N GLY A 132 -0.44 -2.97 -27.19
CA GLY A 132 -0.26 -4.34 -27.67
C GLY A 132 -1.53 -5.20 -27.66
N VAL A 133 -2.53 -4.84 -26.86
CA VAL A 133 -3.76 -5.63 -26.71
C VAL A 133 -4.46 -5.94 -28.05
N PRO A 134 -4.66 -5.00 -28.97
CA PRO A 134 -5.26 -5.30 -30.28
C PRO A 134 -4.42 -6.30 -31.10
N LEU A 135 -3.11 -6.22 -31.01
CA LEU A 135 -2.19 -7.12 -31.72
C LEU A 135 -2.36 -8.57 -31.22
N VAL A 136 -2.50 -8.75 -29.91
CA VAL A 136 -2.74 -10.07 -29.30
C VAL A 136 -4.05 -10.66 -29.81
N TYR A 137 -5.14 -9.88 -29.86
CA TYR A 137 -6.41 -10.36 -30.39
C TYR A 137 -6.35 -10.74 -31.87
N ILE A 138 -5.63 -9.97 -32.68
CA ILE A 138 -5.40 -10.30 -34.10
C ILE A 138 -4.64 -11.62 -34.20
N SER A 139 -3.60 -11.82 -33.41
CA SER A 139 -2.82 -13.06 -33.38
C SER A 139 -3.67 -14.27 -33.00
N PHE A 140 -4.56 -14.14 -32.02
CA PHE A 140 -5.50 -15.20 -31.66
C PHE A 140 -6.46 -15.53 -32.80
N ALA A 141 -7.00 -14.52 -33.46
CA ALA A 141 -7.90 -14.73 -34.62
C ALA A 141 -7.19 -15.48 -35.76
N LEU A 142 -5.94 -15.09 -36.06
CA LEU A 142 -5.11 -15.77 -37.07
C LEU A 142 -4.79 -17.21 -36.68
N MET A 143 -4.51 -17.48 -35.41
CA MET A 143 -4.26 -18.83 -34.90
C MET A 143 -5.50 -19.72 -35.06
N ILE A 144 -6.69 -19.23 -34.73
CA ILE A 144 -7.95 -19.98 -34.91
C ILE A 144 -8.20 -20.25 -36.39
N LEU A 145 -7.95 -19.27 -37.24
CA LEU A 145 -8.11 -19.44 -38.70
C LEU A 145 -7.14 -20.49 -39.24
N ALA A 146 -5.88 -20.48 -38.80
CA ALA A 146 -4.90 -21.47 -39.22
C ALA A 146 -5.30 -22.89 -38.79
N CYS A 147 -5.78 -23.05 -37.55
CA CYS A 147 -6.32 -24.33 -37.09
C CYS A 147 -7.51 -24.79 -37.95
N TYR A 148 -8.44 -23.87 -38.24
CA TYR A 148 -9.58 -24.19 -39.10
C TYR A 148 -9.13 -24.70 -40.47
N VAL A 149 -8.22 -23.98 -41.15
CA VAL A 149 -7.66 -24.38 -42.44
C VAL A 149 -6.97 -25.76 -42.34
N THR A 150 -6.21 -25.99 -41.32
CA THR A 150 -5.46 -27.25 -41.13
C THR A 150 -6.38 -28.45 -40.94
N PHE A 151 -7.47 -28.30 -40.18
CA PHE A 151 -8.35 -29.41 -39.85
C PHE A 151 -9.50 -29.61 -40.85
N PHE A 152 -9.95 -28.56 -41.53
CA PHE A 152 -11.14 -28.63 -42.41
C PHE A 152 -10.81 -28.60 -43.90
N MET A 153 -9.60 -28.20 -44.31
CA MET A 153 -9.21 -28.29 -45.72
C MET A 153 -8.57 -29.65 -46.00
N PHE A 154 -9.28 -30.46 -46.78
CA PHE A 154 -8.76 -31.77 -47.22
C PHE A 154 -7.58 -31.61 -48.15
N GLN A 155 -6.54 -32.40 -47.94
CA GLN A 155 -5.45 -32.58 -48.89
C GLN A 155 -5.93 -33.35 -50.11
N GLN A 156 -5.97 -32.72 -51.26
CA GLN A 156 -6.19 -33.42 -52.54
C GLN A 156 -4.86 -33.99 -53.03
N LYS A 157 -4.74 -35.30 -53.08
CA LYS A 157 -3.62 -35.98 -53.70
C LYS A 157 -3.93 -36.26 -55.15
N ILE A 158 -3.19 -35.68 -56.08
CA ILE A 158 -3.27 -35.99 -57.51
C ILE A 158 -2.18 -37.02 -57.79
N GLY A 159 -2.58 -38.24 -58.12
CA GLY A 159 -1.67 -39.26 -58.58
C GLY A 159 -1.68 -39.25 -60.13
N ILE A 160 -0.53 -39.08 -60.75
CA ILE A 160 -0.34 -39.21 -62.19
C ILE A 160 0.37 -40.52 -62.47
N GLU A 161 -0.29 -41.44 -63.13
CA GLU A 161 0.28 -42.72 -63.58
C GLU A 161 0.59 -42.55 -65.06
N VAL A 162 1.88 -42.61 -65.42
CA VAL A 162 2.35 -42.55 -66.82
C VAL A 162 2.51 -44.01 -67.28
N GLN A 163 1.61 -44.49 -68.14
CA GLN A 163 1.77 -45.75 -68.81
C GLN A 163 2.57 -45.52 -70.11
N ASP A 164 3.70 -46.14 -70.22
CA ASP A 164 4.44 -46.21 -71.47
C ASP A 164 3.73 -47.23 -72.40
N SER A 165 3.14 -46.74 -73.47
CA SER A 165 2.55 -47.59 -74.46
C SER A 165 3.64 -48.06 -75.41
N ASP A 166 4.17 -49.23 -75.13
CA ASP A 166 5.12 -49.91 -75.98
C ASP A 166 4.31 -50.41 -77.23
N THR A 167 4.34 -49.60 -78.31
CA THR A 167 3.84 -49.99 -79.60
C THR A 167 4.89 -50.80 -80.32
N GLY A 168 4.87 -52.13 -80.06
CA GLY A 168 5.70 -53.06 -80.82
C GLY A 168 5.22 -53.11 -82.31
N VAL A 169 6.19 -52.93 -83.19
CA VAL A 169 6.13 -53.33 -84.57
C VAL A 169 7.06 -54.54 -84.75
#